data_44b81bc4fb26d8cf5f64ddbedcfe78d2
#
_entry.id   44b81bc4fb26d8cf5f64ddbedcfe78d2
#
_cell.length_a   1.000
_cell.length_b   1.000
_cell.length_c   1.000
_cell.angle_alpha   90.00
_cell.angle_beta   90.00
_cell.angle_gamma   90.00
#
_symmetry.space_group_name_H-M   'P 1'
#
loop_
_entity.id
_entity.type
_entity.pdbx_description
1 polymer ?
#
loop_
_entity_poly.entity_id
_entity_poly.type
_entity_poly.pdbx_seq_one_letter_code
_entity_poly.pdbx_strand_id
1 'polypeptide(L)'
;MKILVCDKTEMDAIEKMRAAGLTVDTKFEITPEELPTVLPAYDGCVVRSRTKIRQPLIDVCPNLKVIVRGGVGLDTIDAEYARLKGITVMNTPKASSASVAELTIGFMLMLARSLYKASASMKAEKWDKKAFEGDELGGKTLGIIGAGNIGKEVARRATLLGMNVIAYDPCISGAEGVKLVSLDELLAQADYITLHVPNPPETTGMLGAAEFEKMKNGVRIINCARGGIINDEALYNALTSGKVAGAALDVYNEEPPLDWKLVKLDNVICAPHIGAATREAQSRVGAEVADKLIEFARK
;
A
#
# COMPACT_ATOMS: atom_id res chain seq x y z
N MET A 1 -7.80 26.51 -15.86
CA MET A 1 -7.07 26.18 -14.62
C MET A 1 -5.63 25.84 -14.93
N LYS A 2 -4.69 26.33 -14.09
CA LYS A 2 -3.28 26.07 -14.21
C LYS A 2 -2.87 25.00 -13.20
N ILE A 3 -2.30 23.89 -13.66
CA ILE A 3 -1.99 22.70 -12.86
C ILE A 3 -0.49 22.44 -12.87
N LEU A 4 0.11 22.24 -11.69
CA LEU A 4 1.49 21.80 -11.53
C LEU A 4 1.51 20.29 -11.27
N VAL A 5 2.21 19.53 -12.10
CA VAL A 5 2.48 18.11 -11.88
C VAL A 5 3.87 17.97 -11.27
N CYS A 6 3.92 17.67 -9.97
CA CYS A 6 5.16 17.65 -9.17
C CYS A 6 5.89 16.32 -9.22
N ASP A 7 5.17 15.22 -9.41
CA ASP A 7 5.73 13.87 -9.41
C ASP A 7 5.48 13.19 -10.76
N LYS A 8 6.34 12.23 -11.13
CA LYS A 8 6.28 11.53 -12.41
C LYS A 8 4.89 10.94 -12.64
N THR A 9 4.27 11.35 -13.74
CA THR A 9 2.94 10.96 -14.20
C THR A 9 3.03 10.61 -15.68
N GLU A 10 2.24 9.66 -16.13
CA GLU A 10 2.23 9.21 -17.53
C GLU A 10 1.89 10.37 -18.48
N MET A 11 2.62 10.46 -19.58
CA MET A 11 2.47 11.57 -20.55
C MET A 11 1.07 11.62 -21.16
N ASP A 12 0.46 10.46 -21.45
CA ASP A 12 -0.90 10.39 -21.97
C ASP A 12 -1.92 11.09 -21.06
N ALA A 13 -1.74 10.99 -19.74
CA ALA A 13 -2.59 11.68 -18.76
C ALA A 13 -2.39 13.20 -18.82
N ILE A 14 -1.14 13.66 -18.99
CA ILE A 14 -0.81 15.09 -19.12
C ILE A 14 -1.41 15.66 -20.42
N GLU A 15 -1.25 14.93 -21.53
CA GLU A 15 -1.84 15.33 -22.82
C GLU A 15 -3.37 15.34 -22.77
N LYS A 16 -3.99 14.37 -22.11
CA LYS A 16 -5.44 14.33 -21.88
C LYS A 16 -5.93 15.58 -21.13
N MET A 17 -5.22 16.00 -20.08
CA MET A 17 -5.56 17.22 -19.33
C MET A 17 -5.41 18.48 -20.21
N ARG A 18 -4.32 18.58 -20.99
CA ARG A 18 -4.09 19.69 -21.92
C ARG A 18 -5.15 19.76 -23.02
N ALA A 19 -5.51 18.63 -23.62
CA ALA A 19 -6.57 18.54 -24.62
C ALA A 19 -7.93 18.94 -24.08
N ALA A 20 -8.18 18.80 -22.77
CA ALA A 20 -9.37 19.25 -22.09
C ALA A 20 -9.35 20.75 -21.71
N GLY A 21 -8.32 21.50 -22.10
CA GLY A 21 -8.20 22.94 -21.89
C GLY A 21 -7.51 23.35 -20.59
N LEU A 22 -6.87 22.43 -19.86
CA LEU A 22 -6.06 22.76 -18.70
C LEU A 22 -4.66 23.22 -19.14
N THR A 23 -4.11 24.23 -18.48
CA THR A 23 -2.69 24.58 -18.61
C THR A 23 -1.91 23.71 -17.65
N VAL A 24 -1.10 22.78 -18.16
CA VAL A 24 -0.38 21.79 -17.34
C VAL A 24 1.11 21.95 -17.51
N ASP A 25 1.77 22.34 -16.42
CA ASP A 25 3.22 22.40 -16.29
C ASP A 25 3.72 21.17 -15.52
N THR A 26 4.85 20.61 -15.94
CA THR A 26 5.49 19.46 -15.29
C THR A 26 6.82 19.87 -14.68
N LYS A 27 7.01 19.54 -13.40
CA LYS A 27 8.27 19.76 -12.68
C LYS A 27 8.56 18.53 -11.81
N PHE A 28 8.88 17.41 -12.47
CA PHE A 28 9.04 16.11 -11.80
C PHE A 28 10.19 16.05 -10.80
N GLU A 29 11.17 16.96 -10.93
CA GLU A 29 12.32 17.04 -10.04
C GLU A 29 12.26 18.24 -9.08
N ILE A 30 11.09 18.89 -8.95
CA ILE A 30 10.92 20.03 -8.03
C ILE A 30 11.31 19.62 -6.61
N THR A 31 12.12 20.43 -5.97
CA THR A 31 12.56 20.18 -4.60
C THR A 31 11.60 20.75 -3.56
N PRO A 32 11.65 20.28 -2.30
CA PRO A 32 10.84 20.85 -1.22
C PRO A 32 11.09 22.34 -0.99
N GLU A 33 12.32 22.84 -1.27
CA GLU A 33 12.72 24.24 -1.12
C GLU A 33 12.16 25.12 -2.24
N GLU A 34 12.04 24.59 -3.45
CA GLU A 34 11.50 25.32 -4.61
C GLU A 34 9.95 25.38 -4.57
N LEU A 35 9.31 24.36 -4.00
CA LEU A 35 7.86 24.21 -4.05
C LEU A 35 7.09 25.40 -3.48
N PRO A 36 7.49 26.03 -2.34
CA PRO A 36 6.82 27.21 -1.78
C PRO A 36 6.87 28.45 -2.68
N THR A 37 7.83 28.55 -3.60
CA THR A 37 7.96 29.68 -4.53
C THR A 37 7.24 29.42 -5.86
N VAL A 38 7.09 28.17 -6.23
CA VAL A 38 6.51 27.78 -7.53
C VAL A 38 5.00 27.53 -7.43
N LEU A 39 4.54 26.74 -6.44
CA LEU A 39 3.14 26.29 -6.33
C LEU A 39 2.12 27.43 -6.16
N PRO A 40 2.42 28.57 -5.51
CA PRO A 40 1.46 29.68 -5.37
C PRO A 40 0.92 30.26 -6.68
N ALA A 41 1.60 30.01 -7.81
CA ALA A 41 1.17 30.47 -9.16
C ALA A 41 0.16 29.51 -9.83
N TYR A 42 -0.28 28.44 -9.15
CA TYR A 42 -1.15 27.41 -9.72
C TYR A 42 -2.48 27.28 -8.99
N ASP A 43 -3.53 26.90 -9.74
CA ASP A 43 -4.86 26.59 -9.21
C ASP A 43 -4.94 25.17 -8.61
N GLY A 44 -4.07 24.28 -9.03
CA GLY A 44 -4.05 22.91 -8.54
C GLY A 44 -2.71 22.21 -8.72
N CYS A 45 -2.51 21.12 -7.99
CA CYS A 45 -1.33 20.29 -8.16
C CYS A 45 -1.65 18.79 -8.18
N VAL A 46 -0.77 18.05 -8.87
CA VAL A 46 -0.72 16.59 -8.87
C VAL A 46 0.55 16.16 -8.15
N VAL A 47 0.38 15.32 -7.13
CA VAL A 47 1.48 14.76 -6.34
C VAL A 47 1.35 13.24 -6.22
N ARG A 48 2.44 12.58 -5.81
CA ARG A 48 2.44 11.16 -5.49
C ARG A 48 3.07 10.91 -4.11
N SER A 49 4.04 10.00 -4.01
CA SER A 49 4.67 9.64 -2.73
C SER A 49 5.83 10.56 -2.35
N ARG A 50 6.52 11.16 -3.33
CA ARG A 50 7.71 11.98 -3.09
C ARG A 50 7.36 13.37 -2.56
N THR A 51 6.41 14.05 -3.21
CA THR A 51 6.05 15.43 -2.88
C THR A 51 5.10 15.49 -1.70
N LYS A 52 5.48 16.23 -0.65
CA LYS A 52 4.68 16.44 0.56
C LYS A 52 3.99 17.81 0.52
N ILE A 53 2.69 17.84 0.79
CA ILE A 53 1.88 19.08 0.86
C ILE A 53 1.45 19.26 2.32
N ARG A 54 2.24 20.02 3.09
CA ARG A 54 2.02 20.27 4.50
C ARG A 54 1.43 21.66 4.75
N GLN A 55 0.92 21.90 5.96
CA GLN A 55 0.29 23.17 6.35
C GLN A 55 1.09 24.41 5.94
N PRO A 56 2.42 24.53 6.21
CA PRO A 56 3.18 25.73 5.83
C PRO A 56 3.17 26.00 4.33
N LEU A 57 3.15 24.96 3.49
CA LEU A 57 3.08 25.10 2.05
C LEU A 57 1.67 25.52 1.61
N ILE A 58 0.62 24.96 2.22
CA ILE A 58 -0.77 25.32 1.92
C ILE A 58 -1.01 26.82 2.21
N ASP A 59 -0.49 27.32 3.32
CA ASP A 59 -0.68 28.72 3.75
C ASP A 59 -0.07 29.75 2.78
N VAL A 60 0.97 29.39 2.04
CA VAL A 60 1.58 30.28 1.04
C VAL A 60 0.98 30.13 -0.36
N CYS A 61 -0.05 29.28 -0.55
CA CYS A 61 -0.67 28.99 -1.83
C CYS A 61 -2.13 29.51 -1.92
N PRO A 62 -2.36 30.85 -1.98
CA PRO A 62 -3.72 31.42 -1.90
C PRO A 62 -4.60 31.07 -3.09
N ASN A 63 -4.04 30.67 -4.23
CA ASN A 63 -4.77 30.32 -5.45
C ASN A 63 -5.09 28.82 -5.55
N LEU A 64 -4.57 28.00 -4.64
CA LEU A 64 -4.70 26.54 -4.71
C LEU A 64 -6.14 26.11 -4.39
N LYS A 65 -6.80 25.45 -5.31
CA LYS A 65 -8.20 24.99 -5.24
C LYS A 65 -8.31 23.48 -5.15
N VAL A 66 -7.34 22.76 -5.70
CA VAL A 66 -7.38 21.31 -5.79
C VAL A 66 -6.00 20.67 -5.67
N ILE A 67 -5.93 19.59 -4.90
CA ILE A 67 -4.77 18.70 -4.80
C ILE A 67 -5.22 17.31 -5.19
N VAL A 68 -4.56 16.69 -6.18
CA VAL A 68 -4.83 15.30 -6.56
C VAL A 68 -3.61 14.45 -6.28
N ARG A 69 -3.79 13.44 -5.41
CA ARG A 69 -2.74 12.47 -5.15
C ARG A 69 -2.93 11.25 -6.05
N GLY A 70 -1.96 10.99 -6.94
CA GLY A 70 -1.90 9.77 -7.74
C GLY A 70 -1.51 8.56 -6.89
N GLY A 71 -2.48 7.93 -6.24
CA GLY A 71 -2.32 6.78 -5.36
C GLY A 71 -3.44 6.69 -4.31
N VAL A 72 -3.40 5.69 -3.44
CA VAL A 72 -4.49 5.38 -2.50
C VAL A 72 -4.45 6.24 -1.24
N GLY A 73 -3.35 6.26 -0.51
CA GLY A 73 -3.23 6.99 0.75
C GLY A 73 -3.10 8.50 0.56
N LEU A 74 -3.32 9.27 1.60
CA LEU A 74 -3.13 10.72 1.63
C LEU A 74 -2.03 11.13 2.63
N ASP A 75 -1.19 10.21 3.03
CA ASP A 75 -0.20 10.36 4.10
C ASP A 75 0.81 11.50 3.85
N THR A 76 1.01 11.88 2.59
CA THR A 76 1.89 12.98 2.18
C THR A 76 1.21 14.35 2.16
N ILE A 77 -0.10 14.41 2.44
CA ILE A 77 -0.91 15.63 2.35
C ILE A 77 -1.60 15.87 3.70
N ASP A 78 -1.54 17.08 4.21
CA ASP A 78 -2.37 17.51 5.34
C ASP A 78 -3.81 17.78 4.85
N ALA A 79 -4.51 16.67 4.50
CA ALA A 79 -5.75 16.71 3.74
C ALA A 79 -6.89 17.40 4.50
N GLU A 80 -7.00 17.22 5.81
CA GLU A 80 -8.01 17.89 6.63
C GLU A 80 -7.76 19.39 6.67
N TYR A 81 -6.52 19.80 6.87
CA TYR A 81 -6.14 21.22 6.85
C TYR A 81 -6.43 21.86 5.49
N ALA A 82 -6.07 21.18 4.39
CA ALA A 82 -6.38 21.67 3.05
C ALA A 82 -7.90 21.87 2.84
N ARG A 83 -8.72 20.91 3.31
CA ARG A 83 -10.19 21.03 3.24
C ARG A 83 -10.73 22.19 4.07
N LEU A 84 -10.18 22.44 5.26
CA LEU A 84 -10.55 23.61 6.07
C LEU A 84 -10.22 24.93 5.37
N LYS A 85 -9.20 24.97 4.51
CA LYS A 85 -8.87 26.13 3.65
C LYS A 85 -9.71 26.17 2.36
N GLY A 86 -10.69 25.32 2.17
CA GLY A 86 -11.53 25.25 0.97
C GLY A 86 -10.88 24.54 -0.22
N ILE A 87 -9.76 23.84 -0.02
CA ILE A 87 -9.05 23.12 -1.08
C ILE A 87 -9.63 21.70 -1.18
N THR A 88 -10.03 21.30 -2.38
CA THR A 88 -10.48 19.94 -2.65
C THR A 88 -9.28 18.98 -2.71
N VAL A 89 -9.30 17.93 -1.90
CA VAL A 89 -8.27 16.88 -1.91
C VAL A 89 -8.85 15.59 -2.46
N MET A 90 -8.26 15.07 -3.53
CA MET A 90 -8.66 13.84 -4.22
C MET A 90 -7.50 12.84 -4.31
N ASN A 91 -7.83 11.56 -4.45
CA ASN A 91 -6.87 10.47 -4.66
C ASN A 91 -7.38 9.48 -5.72
N THR A 92 -6.60 8.43 -6.04
CA THR A 92 -6.97 7.37 -7.00
C THR A 92 -7.08 6.02 -6.28
N PRO A 93 -8.21 5.76 -5.57
CA PRO A 93 -8.31 4.65 -4.61
C PRO A 93 -8.43 3.26 -5.24
N LYS A 94 -8.73 3.17 -6.54
CA LYS A 94 -8.93 1.89 -7.24
C LYS A 94 -7.82 1.52 -8.22
N ALA A 95 -7.09 2.50 -8.72
CA ALA A 95 -6.18 2.35 -9.85
C ALA A 95 -5.07 1.30 -9.64
N SER A 96 -4.55 1.16 -8.42
CA SER A 96 -3.47 0.22 -8.10
C SER A 96 -3.93 -1.07 -7.41
N SER A 97 -5.23 -1.27 -7.17
CA SER A 97 -5.73 -2.37 -6.34
C SER A 97 -5.32 -3.75 -6.87
N ALA A 98 -5.43 -3.99 -8.17
CA ALA A 98 -5.02 -5.24 -8.79
C ALA A 98 -3.52 -5.50 -8.62
N SER A 99 -2.69 -4.47 -8.82
CA SER A 99 -1.24 -4.55 -8.71
C SER A 99 -0.79 -4.95 -7.31
N VAL A 100 -1.33 -4.28 -6.29
CA VAL A 100 -1.02 -4.60 -4.88
C VAL A 100 -1.51 -6.00 -4.52
N ALA A 101 -2.69 -6.39 -5.00
CA ALA A 101 -3.21 -7.73 -4.76
C ALA A 101 -2.33 -8.82 -5.39
N GLU A 102 -1.81 -8.61 -6.59
CA GLU A 102 -0.90 -9.54 -7.26
C GLU A 102 0.43 -9.67 -6.54
N LEU A 103 1.01 -8.56 -6.06
CA LEU A 103 2.21 -8.60 -5.21
C LEU A 103 1.94 -9.38 -3.92
N THR A 104 0.80 -9.15 -3.27
CA THR A 104 0.38 -9.86 -2.06
C THR A 104 0.33 -11.37 -2.29
N ILE A 105 -0.32 -11.83 -3.36
CA ILE A 105 -0.37 -13.25 -3.74
C ILE A 105 1.04 -13.79 -4.06
N GLY A 106 1.85 -13.01 -4.77
CA GLY A 106 3.25 -13.34 -5.04
C GLY A 106 4.05 -13.58 -3.76
N PHE A 107 3.93 -12.70 -2.77
CA PHE A 107 4.54 -12.86 -1.45
C PHE A 107 4.05 -14.10 -0.71
N MET A 108 2.74 -14.39 -0.75
CA MET A 108 2.19 -15.61 -0.15
C MET A 108 2.82 -16.87 -0.76
N LEU A 109 2.93 -16.95 -2.09
CA LEU A 109 3.57 -18.06 -2.80
C LEU A 109 5.06 -18.16 -2.50
N MET A 110 5.77 -17.04 -2.40
CA MET A 110 7.18 -17.00 -2.04
C MET A 110 7.42 -17.51 -0.61
N LEU A 111 6.55 -17.11 0.34
CA LEU A 111 6.60 -17.60 1.73
C LEU A 111 6.25 -19.11 1.81
N ALA A 112 5.19 -19.53 1.12
CA ALA A 112 4.73 -20.93 1.13
C ALA A 112 5.80 -21.90 0.62
N ARG A 113 6.57 -21.51 -0.38
CA ARG A 113 7.52 -22.36 -1.09
C ARG A 113 8.98 -22.00 -0.85
N SER A 114 9.28 -21.05 0.03
CA SER A 114 10.64 -20.52 0.29
C SER A 114 11.41 -20.19 -1.00
N LEU A 115 10.71 -19.66 -2.03
CA LEU A 115 11.25 -19.48 -3.38
C LEU A 115 12.49 -18.57 -3.41
N TYR A 116 12.52 -17.54 -2.57
CA TYR A 116 13.64 -16.61 -2.48
C TYR A 116 14.91 -17.28 -1.96
N LYS A 117 14.79 -18.17 -0.92
CA LYS A 117 15.92 -18.95 -0.40
C LYS A 117 16.37 -20.02 -1.39
N ALA A 118 15.41 -20.72 -2.01
CA ALA A 118 15.72 -21.73 -3.01
C ALA A 118 16.47 -21.13 -4.21
N SER A 119 16.03 -19.95 -4.69
CA SER A 119 16.73 -19.23 -5.75
C SER A 119 18.12 -18.77 -5.34
N ALA A 120 18.28 -18.26 -4.11
CA ALA A 120 19.59 -17.86 -3.57
C ALA A 120 20.55 -19.06 -3.44
N SER A 121 20.06 -20.21 -2.96
CA SER A 121 20.83 -21.45 -2.87
C SER A 121 21.34 -21.90 -4.25
N MET A 122 20.48 -21.92 -5.27
CA MET A 122 20.88 -22.26 -6.64
C MET A 122 21.94 -21.30 -7.20
N LYS A 123 21.80 -19.99 -6.97
CA LYS A 123 22.80 -18.99 -7.37
C LYS A 123 24.13 -19.14 -6.63
N ALA A 124 24.12 -19.75 -5.44
CA ALA A 124 25.31 -20.12 -4.68
C ALA A 124 25.82 -21.54 -5.02
N GLU A 125 25.38 -22.12 -6.16
CA GLU A 125 25.78 -23.45 -6.67
C GLU A 125 25.47 -24.60 -5.69
N LYS A 126 24.41 -24.44 -4.83
CA LYS A 126 23.98 -25.46 -3.89
C LYS A 126 22.70 -26.14 -4.36
N TRP A 127 22.64 -27.46 -4.19
CA TRP A 127 21.50 -28.30 -4.54
C TRP A 127 20.83 -28.89 -3.30
N ASP A 128 20.17 -28.04 -2.50
CA ASP A 128 19.60 -28.39 -1.20
C ASP A 128 18.09 -28.71 -1.28
N LYS A 129 17.69 -29.63 -2.16
CA LYS A 129 16.27 -29.94 -2.43
C LYS A 129 15.44 -30.18 -1.15
N LYS A 130 16.00 -30.89 -0.17
CA LYS A 130 15.30 -31.24 1.07
C LYS A 130 15.07 -30.06 2.02
N ALA A 131 15.87 -28.99 1.91
CA ALA A 131 15.74 -27.80 2.74
C ALA A 131 14.55 -26.91 2.33
N PHE A 132 13.95 -27.15 1.16
CA PHE A 132 12.90 -26.30 0.59
C PHE A 132 11.57 -27.05 0.40
N GLU A 133 11.29 -28.03 1.29
CA GLU A 133 9.92 -28.55 1.41
C GLU A 133 9.00 -27.44 1.90
N GLY A 134 7.87 -27.24 1.23
CA GLY A 134 6.97 -26.13 1.49
C GLY A 134 5.51 -26.57 1.56
N ASP A 135 4.62 -25.59 1.67
CA ASP A 135 3.18 -25.78 1.76
C ASP A 135 2.47 -25.41 0.46
N GLU A 136 1.27 -25.95 0.26
CA GLU A 136 0.30 -25.46 -0.71
C GLU A 136 -0.60 -24.38 -0.04
N LEU A 137 -1.08 -23.42 -0.83
CA LEU A 137 -2.06 -22.43 -0.36
C LEU A 137 -3.48 -23.02 -0.28
N GLY A 138 -3.78 -23.99 -1.14
CA GLY A 138 -5.09 -24.65 -1.16
C GLY A 138 -5.47 -25.25 0.19
N GLY A 139 -6.70 -25.01 0.62
CA GLY A 139 -7.23 -25.45 1.92
C GLY A 139 -6.76 -24.64 3.14
N LYS A 140 -5.76 -23.75 3.00
CA LYS A 140 -5.32 -22.84 4.07
C LYS A 140 -6.32 -21.69 4.23
N THR A 141 -6.35 -21.10 5.43
CA THR A 141 -7.18 -19.94 5.73
C THR A 141 -6.39 -18.65 5.58
N LEU A 142 -6.88 -17.73 4.72
CA LEU A 142 -6.39 -16.38 4.60
C LEU A 142 -7.27 -15.43 5.42
N GLY A 143 -6.70 -14.76 6.40
CA GLY A 143 -7.29 -13.64 7.13
C GLY A 143 -6.91 -12.31 6.45
N ILE A 144 -7.91 -11.54 6.04
CA ILE A 144 -7.73 -10.21 5.43
C ILE A 144 -8.15 -9.15 6.44
N ILE A 145 -7.22 -8.30 6.86
CA ILE A 145 -7.52 -7.13 7.69
C ILE A 145 -7.68 -5.92 6.75
N GLY A 146 -8.93 -5.48 6.57
CA GLY A 146 -9.33 -4.46 5.62
C GLY A 146 -9.85 -5.04 4.30
N ALA A 147 -11.19 -5.10 4.15
CA ALA A 147 -11.88 -5.63 2.97
C ALA A 147 -12.33 -4.54 1.98
N GLY A 148 -11.52 -3.48 1.83
CA GLY A 148 -11.67 -2.43 0.84
C GLY A 148 -11.32 -2.88 -0.59
N ASN A 149 -10.97 -1.94 -1.47
CA ASN A 149 -10.68 -2.24 -2.88
C ASN A 149 -9.56 -3.27 -3.07
N ILE A 150 -8.46 -3.14 -2.32
CA ILE A 150 -7.31 -4.06 -2.40
C ILE A 150 -7.67 -5.40 -1.77
N GLY A 151 -8.25 -5.41 -0.55
CA GLY A 151 -8.62 -6.63 0.15
C GLY A 151 -9.59 -7.51 -0.66
N LYS A 152 -10.55 -6.93 -1.36
CA LYS A 152 -11.46 -7.64 -2.27
C LYS A 152 -10.73 -8.29 -3.45
N GLU A 153 -9.76 -7.58 -4.04
CA GLU A 153 -8.95 -8.12 -5.14
C GLU A 153 -8.03 -9.27 -4.67
N VAL A 154 -7.51 -9.19 -3.44
CA VAL A 154 -6.75 -10.29 -2.82
C VAL A 154 -7.69 -11.48 -2.54
N ALA A 155 -8.84 -11.23 -1.92
CA ALA A 155 -9.83 -12.27 -1.60
C ALA A 155 -10.23 -13.07 -2.84
N ARG A 156 -10.57 -12.38 -3.93
CA ARG A 156 -10.95 -13.00 -5.21
C ARG A 156 -9.84 -13.93 -5.74
N ARG A 157 -8.58 -13.48 -5.71
CA ARG A 157 -7.45 -14.29 -6.21
C ARG A 157 -7.13 -15.46 -5.29
N ALA A 158 -7.17 -15.25 -3.97
CA ALA A 158 -6.92 -16.31 -2.99
C ALA A 158 -7.97 -17.42 -3.05
N THR A 159 -9.25 -17.06 -3.25
CA THR A 159 -10.33 -18.04 -3.44
C THR A 159 -10.09 -18.90 -4.68
N LEU A 160 -9.62 -18.32 -5.80
CA LEU A 160 -9.28 -19.07 -7.01
C LEU A 160 -8.07 -20.01 -6.81
N LEU A 161 -7.20 -19.74 -5.84
CA LEU A 161 -6.12 -20.64 -5.41
C LEU A 161 -6.58 -21.71 -4.40
N GLY A 162 -7.87 -21.79 -4.12
CA GLY A 162 -8.45 -22.81 -3.22
C GLY A 162 -8.30 -22.48 -1.73
N MET A 163 -8.02 -21.23 -1.36
CA MET A 163 -7.94 -20.81 0.04
C MET A 163 -9.34 -20.56 0.64
N ASN A 164 -9.47 -20.78 1.94
CA ASN A 164 -10.61 -20.30 2.72
C ASN A 164 -10.34 -18.83 3.10
N VAL A 165 -11.22 -17.91 2.70
CA VAL A 165 -10.99 -16.47 2.93
C VAL A 165 -11.97 -15.96 3.99
N ILE A 166 -11.43 -15.36 5.04
CA ILE A 166 -12.16 -14.60 6.07
C ILE A 166 -11.60 -13.18 6.14
N ALA A 167 -12.41 -12.22 6.54
CA ALA A 167 -11.95 -10.84 6.67
C ALA A 167 -12.47 -10.15 7.93
N TYR A 168 -11.70 -9.19 8.41
CA TYR A 168 -12.10 -8.22 9.42
C TYR A 168 -12.06 -6.82 8.82
N ASP A 169 -13.17 -6.10 8.91
CA ASP A 169 -13.26 -4.69 8.54
C ASP A 169 -14.40 -4.05 9.34
N PRO A 170 -14.10 -3.09 10.25
CA PRO A 170 -15.14 -2.48 11.09
C PRO A 170 -16.00 -1.46 10.34
N CYS A 171 -15.62 -1.06 9.13
CA CYS A 171 -16.28 0.00 8.36
C CYS A 171 -17.31 -0.55 7.36
N ILE A 172 -17.42 -1.87 7.19
CA ILE A 172 -18.34 -2.47 6.22
C ILE A 172 -19.20 -3.55 6.88
N SER A 173 -20.44 -3.69 6.42
CA SER A 173 -21.38 -4.71 6.91
C SER A 173 -21.42 -5.99 6.06
N GLY A 174 -20.67 -6.04 4.95
CA GLY A 174 -20.59 -7.18 4.06
C GLY A 174 -19.55 -7.01 2.96
N ALA A 175 -18.98 -8.11 2.50
CA ALA A 175 -18.11 -8.17 1.33
C ALA A 175 -18.50 -9.39 0.52
N GLU A 176 -18.80 -9.21 -0.77
CA GLU A 176 -19.24 -10.30 -1.65
C GLU A 176 -18.18 -11.41 -1.70
N GLY A 177 -18.62 -12.64 -1.43
CA GLY A 177 -17.74 -13.82 -1.46
C GLY A 177 -16.76 -13.95 -0.29
N VAL A 178 -16.84 -13.08 0.75
CA VAL A 178 -15.93 -13.11 1.91
C VAL A 178 -16.73 -13.11 3.21
N LYS A 179 -16.46 -14.07 4.09
CA LYS A 179 -17.05 -14.12 5.43
C LYS A 179 -16.38 -13.06 6.32
N LEU A 180 -17.16 -12.09 6.82
CA LEU A 180 -16.71 -11.15 7.84
C LEU A 180 -16.73 -11.82 9.23
N VAL A 181 -15.66 -11.59 9.99
CA VAL A 181 -15.48 -12.13 11.35
C VAL A 181 -14.91 -11.05 12.27
N SER A 182 -14.89 -11.29 13.57
CA SER A 182 -14.17 -10.44 14.51
C SER A 182 -12.63 -10.53 14.30
N LEU A 183 -11.88 -9.52 14.76
CA LEU A 183 -10.42 -9.56 14.68
C LEU A 183 -9.88 -10.80 15.42
N ASP A 184 -10.33 -11.06 16.63
CA ASP A 184 -9.88 -12.20 17.43
C ASP A 184 -10.17 -13.55 16.74
N GLU A 185 -11.33 -13.68 16.11
CA GLU A 185 -11.69 -14.87 15.33
C GLU A 185 -10.78 -15.03 14.11
N LEU A 186 -10.45 -13.93 13.41
CA LEU A 186 -9.54 -13.95 12.28
C LEU A 186 -8.14 -14.38 12.73
N LEU A 187 -7.60 -13.77 13.78
CA LEU A 187 -6.27 -14.10 14.32
C LEU A 187 -6.16 -15.58 14.69
N ALA A 188 -7.19 -16.13 15.36
CA ALA A 188 -7.19 -17.54 15.80
C ALA A 188 -7.31 -18.54 14.65
N GLN A 189 -7.92 -18.19 13.52
CA GLN A 189 -8.21 -19.12 12.42
C GLN A 189 -7.24 -19.03 11.24
N ALA A 190 -6.58 -17.90 11.04
CA ALA A 190 -5.77 -17.66 9.85
C ALA A 190 -4.42 -18.41 9.85
N ASP A 191 -4.07 -19.00 8.72
CA ASP A 191 -2.74 -19.54 8.42
C ASP A 191 -1.86 -18.45 7.76
N TYR A 192 -2.49 -17.53 7.05
CA TYR A 192 -1.90 -16.33 6.46
C TYR A 192 -2.73 -15.12 6.85
N ILE A 193 -2.08 -14.01 7.21
CA ILE A 193 -2.75 -12.74 7.51
C ILE A 193 -2.17 -11.67 6.59
N THR A 194 -3.02 -10.92 5.91
CA THR A 194 -2.63 -9.80 5.06
C THR A 194 -3.38 -8.53 5.43
N LEU A 195 -2.66 -7.41 5.39
CA LEU A 195 -3.14 -6.11 5.85
C LEU A 195 -3.43 -5.20 4.66
N HIS A 196 -4.61 -4.59 4.64
CA HIS A 196 -5.08 -3.65 3.61
C HIS A 196 -5.88 -2.49 4.21
N VAL A 197 -5.45 -2.02 5.38
CA VAL A 197 -6.03 -0.88 6.09
C VAL A 197 -5.11 0.34 6.01
N PRO A 198 -5.61 1.57 6.12
CA PRO A 198 -4.79 2.77 6.36
C PRO A 198 -4.12 2.70 7.74
N ASN A 199 -3.23 3.64 8.05
CA ASN A 199 -2.59 3.74 9.37
C ASN A 199 -2.97 5.06 10.10
N PRO A 200 -4.26 5.30 10.43
CA PRO A 200 -4.65 6.31 11.40
C PRO A 200 -4.30 5.83 12.83
N PRO A 201 -4.44 6.67 13.86
CA PRO A 201 -4.14 6.30 15.25
C PRO A 201 -4.76 4.97 15.69
N GLU A 202 -5.97 4.65 15.22
CA GLU A 202 -6.74 3.46 15.59
C GLU A 202 -6.12 2.14 15.06
N THR A 203 -5.33 2.20 13.98
CA THR A 203 -4.66 1.02 13.41
C THR A 203 -3.16 1.02 13.64
N THR A 204 -2.61 2.09 14.21
CA THR A 204 -1.19 2.15 14.58
C THR A 204 -0.89 1.12 15.67
N GLY A 205 0.04 0.21 15.38
CA GLY A 205 0.42 -0.86 16.31
C GLY A 205 -0.66 -1.89 16.57
N MET A 206 -1.73 -1.96 15.74
CA MET A 206 -2.86 -2.87 15.97
C MET A 206 -2.47 -4.35 16.01
N LEU A 207 -1.36 -4.74 15.42
CA LEU A 207 -0.76 -6.05 15.59
C LEU A 207 0.48 -5.93 16.48
N GLY A 208 0.24 -6.04 17.78
CA GLY A 208 1.25 -6.08 18.83
C GLY A 208 1.49 -7.49 19.38
N ALA A 209 2.23 -7.60 20.48
CA ALA A 209 2.55 -8.87 21.12
C ALA A 209 1.30 -9.67 21.51
N ALA A 210 0.27 -9.00 22.05
CA ALA A 210 -0.98 -9.64 22.46
C ALA A 210 -1.75 -10.26 21.26
N GLU A 211 -1.71 -9.60 20.09
CA GLU A 211 -2.34 -10.12 18.89
C GLU A 211 -1.55 -11.30 18.31
N PHE A 212 -0.22 -11.25 18.33
CA PHE A 212 0.60 -12.39 17.93
C PHE A 212 0.34 -13.64 18.79
N GLU A 213 0.14 -13.50 20.10
CA GLU A 213 -0.20 -14.62 20.97
C GLU A 213 -1.51 -15.33 20.58
N LYS A 214 -2.51 -14.59 20.09
CA LYS A 214 -3.80 -15.11 19.62
C LYS A 214 -3.70 -15.87 18.30
N MET A 215 -2.65 -15.65 17.51
CA MET A 215 -2.48 -16.26 16.20
C MET A 215 -2.09 -17.75 16.30
N LYS A 216 -2.29 -18.49 15.22
CA LYS A 216 -1.74 -19.84 15.08
C LYS A 216 -0.21 -19.82 15.13
N ASN A 217 0.39 -20.88 15.70
CA ASN A 217 1.83 -21.10 15.56
C ASN A 217 2.16 -21.36 14.09
N GLY A 218 3.19 -20.72 13.59
CA GLY A 218 3.60 -20.83 12.19
C GLY A 218 2.78 -19.99 11.20
N VAL A 219 1.97 -19.03 11.69
CA VAL A 219 1.26 -18.07 10.82
C VAL A 219 2.25 -17.29 9.95
N ARG A 220 1.79 -16.86 8.78
CA ARG A 220 2.57 -15.99 7.87
C ARG A 220 1.88 -14.64 7.70
N ILE A 221 2.68 -13.56 7.77
CA ILE A 221 2.18 -12.18 7.77
C ILE A 221 2.60 -11.47 6.48
N ILE A 222 1.67 -10.77 5.84
CA ILE A 222 1.95 -9.95 4.65
C ILE A 222 1.50 -8.52 4.91
N ASN A 223 2.39 -7.55 4.75
CA ASN A 223 2.05 -6.14 4.83
C ASN A 223 2.45 -5.40 3.55
N CYS A 224 1.44 -5.14 2.70
CA CYS A 224 1.51 -4.25 1.54
C CYS A 224 0.62 -3.01 1.74
N ALA A 225 0.29 -2.64 2.98
CA ALA A 225 -0.60 -1.54 3.31
C ALA A 225 0.17 -0.29 3.74
N ARG A 226 0.58 -0.25 5.03
CA ARG A 226 1.36 0.84 5.63
C ARG A 226 2.32 0.30 6.69
N GLY A 227 3.47 0.98 6.85
CA GLY A 227 4.27 0.84 8.05
C GLY A 227 3.50 1.31 9.29
N GLY A 228 3.92 0.88 10.46
CA GLY A 228 3.32 1.26 11.74
C GLY A 228 2.03 0.53 12.11
N ILE A 229 1.39 -0.22 11.22
CA ILE A 229 0.23 -1.06 11.55
C ILE A 229 0.66 -2.26 12.40
N ILE A 230 1.83 -2.81 12.11
CA ILE A 230 2.44 -3.87 12.90
C ILE A 230 3.49 -3.21 13.81
N ASN A 231 3.53 -3.62 15.07
CA ASN A 231 4.62 -3.25 15.97
C ASN A 231 5.88 -4.03 15.55
N ASP A 232 6.93 -3.33 15.12
CA ASP A 232 8.15 -3.94 14.55
C ASP A 232 8.88 -4.83 15.56
N GLU A 233 8.96 -4.44 16.84
CA GLU A 233 9.59 -5.23 17.89
C GLU A 233 8.80 -6.51 18.19
N ALA A 234 7.47 -6.41 18.25
CA ALA A 234 6.60 -7.56 18.46
C ALA A 234 6.71 -8.56 17.27
N LEU A 235 6.76 -8.06 16.04
CA LEU A 235 6.95 -8.88 14.85
C LEU A 235 8.34 -9.55 14.86
N TYR A 236 9.38 -8.80 15.21
CA TYR A 236 10.74 -9.36 15.33
C TYR A 236 10.79 -10.51 16.33
N ASN A 237 10.20 -10.32 17.52
CA ASN A 237 10.14 -11.36 18.55
C ASN A 237 9.32 -12.58 18.11
N ALA A 238 8.19 -12.37 17.43
CA ALA A 238 7.35 -13.43 16.90
C ALA A 238 8.03 -14.23 15.79
N LEU A 239 8.84 -13.60 14.94
CA LEU A 239 9.62 -14.24 13.88
C LEU A 239 10.78 -15.04 14.43
N THR A 240 11.51 -14.51 15.44
CA THR A 240 12.67 -15.17 16.03
C THR A 240 12.28 -16.31 16.97
N SER A 241 11.13 -16.26 17.61
CA SER A 241 10.58 -17.36 18.41
C SER A 241 9.93 -18.48 17.57
N GLY A 242 9.67 -18.24 16.27
CA GLY A 242 8.96 -19.18 15.41
C GLY A 242 7.44 -19.13 15.54
N LYS A 243 6.87 -18.24 16.35
CA LYS A 243 5.42 -17.98 16.41
C LYS A 243 4.89 -17.57 15.03
N VAL A 244 5.61 -16.70 14.35
CA VAL A 244 5.43 -16.32 12.94
C VAL A 244 6.48 -17.07 12.12
N ALA A 245 6.06 -17.93 11.19
CA ALA A 245 6.97 -18.69 10.34
C ALA A 245 7.71 -17.83 9.32
N GLY A 246 7.11 -16.74 8.89
CA GLY A 246 7.70 -15.78 7.97
C GLY A 246 6.82 -14.58 7.73
N ALA A 247 7.43 -13.49 7.28
CA ALA A 247 6.72 -12.28 6.91
C ALA A 247 7.16 -11.77 5.52
N ALA A 248 6.27 -11.02 4.87
CA ALA A 248 6.58 -10.27 3.66
C ALA A 248 6.15 -8.82 3.82
N LEU A 249 7.09 -7.90 3.63
CA LEU A 249 6.92 -6.48 3.89
C LEU A 249 7.24 -5.67 2.63
N ASP A 250 6.27 -4.90 2.17
CA ASP A 250 6.47 -3.91 1.09
C ASP A 250 6.53 -2.48 1.64
N VAL A 251 6.23 -2.29 2.93
CA VAL A 251 6.13 -0.99 3.59
C VAL A 251 6.78 -1.03 4.97
N TYR A 252 7.26 0.14 5.43
CA TYR A 252 8.04 0.29 6.64
C TYR A 252 7.59 1.52 7.43
N ASN A 253 7.90 1.59 8.73
CA ASN A 253 7.61 2.74 9.58
C ASN A 253 8.24 4.02 9.03
N GLU A 254 9.47 3.91 8.54
CA GLU A 254 10.15 4.95 7.79
C GLU A 254 10.66 4.37 6.47
N GLU A 255 10.54 5.14 5.40
CA GLU A 255 10.91 4.74 4.04
C GLU A 255 11.94 5.73 3.46
N PRO A 256 13.22 5.32 3.30
CA PRO A 256 13.79 3.98 3.58
C PRO A 256 13.87 3.65 5.08
N PRO A 257 13.92 2.34 5.46
CA PRO A 257 14.00 1.92 6.85
C PRO A 257 15.25 2.46 7.55
N LEU A 258 15.11 3.01 8.75
CA LEU A 258 16.26 3.37 9.61
C LEU A 258 16.80 2.14 10.35
N ASP A 259 15.93 1.25 10.83
CA ASP A 259 16.30 -0.02 11.43
C ASP A 259 16.09 -1.18 10.45
N TRP A 260 17.17 -1.89 10.15
CA TRP A 260 17.21 -2.99 9.20
C TRP A 260 17.10 -4.37 9.87
N LYS A 261 16.78 -4.46 11.17
CA LYS A 261 16.72 -5.73 11.88
C LYS A 261 15.74 -6.73 11.27
N LEU A 262 14.49 -6.27 10.99
CA LEU A 262 13.47 -7.10 10.35
C LEU A 262 13.89 -7.54 8.95
N VAL A 263 14.42 -6.61 8.16
CA VAL A 263 14.83 -6.84 6.77
C VAL A 263 15.93 -7.90 6.67
N LYS A 264 16.77 -8.01 7.69
CA LYS A 264 17.91 -8.96 7.73
C LYS A 264 17.52 -10.36 8.19
N LEU A 265 16.29 -10.59 8.66
CA LEU A 265 15.85 -11.92 9.06
C LEU A 265 15.68 -12.84 7.84
N ASP A 266 16.19 -14.04 7.92
CA ASP A 266 16.13 -15.04 6.83
C ASP A 266 14.69 -15.45 6.46
N ASN A 267 13.73 -15.32 7.38
CA ASN A 267 12.33 -15.64 7.18
C ASN A 267 11.47 -14.41 6.85
N VAL A 268 12.10 -13.31 6.43
CA VAL A 268 11.42 -12.10 5.96
C VAL A 268 11.74 -11.84 4.49
N ILE A 269 10.71 -11.57 3.71
CA ILE A 269 10.79 -11.10 2.31
C ILE A 269 10.51 -9.61 2.31
N CYS A 270 11.35 -8.84 1.64
CA CYS A 270 11.25 -7.39 1.62
C CYS A 270 11.19 -6.85 0.20
N ALA A 271 10.39 -5.80 0.00
CA ALA A 271 10.37 -5.00 -1.22
C ALA A 271 10.29 -3.51 -0.87
N PRO A 272 10.81 -2.61 -1.72
CA PRO A 272 10.90 -1.18 -1.43
C PRO A 272 9.66 -0.41 -1.88
N HIS A 273 8.49 -0.74 -1.30
CA HIS A 273 7.19 -0.11 -1.55
C HIS A 273 6.80 -0.10 -3.04
N ILE A 274 6.80 -1.29 -3.64
CA ILE A 274 6.52 -1.47 -5.08
C ILE A 274 5.11 -1.96 -5.40
N GLY A 275 4.22 -2.08 -4.41
CA GLY A 275 2.86 -2.62 -4.61
C GLY A 275 2.08 -1.98 -5.76
N ALA A 276 2.26 -0.67 -5.99
CA ALA A 276 1.64 0.06 -7.10
C ALA A 276 2.58 0.22 -8.33
N ALA A 277 3.78 -0.32 -8.32
CA ALA A 277 4.83 -0.06 -9.32
C ALA A 277 4.72 -0.99 -10.54
N THR A 278 3.54 -1.08 -11.17
CA THR A 278 3.34 -1.76 -12.45
C THR A 278 2.96 -0.76 -13.55
N ARG A 279 3.29 -1.05 -14.80
CA ARG A 279 2.96 -0.19 -15.95
C ARG A 279 1.46 0.08 -16.02
N GLU A 280 0.66 -0.96 -15.83
CA GLU A 280 -0.80 -0.90 -15.89
C GLU A 280 -1.38 -0.06 -14.73
N ALA A 281 -0.85 -0.20 -13.51
CA ALA A 281 -1.28 0.65 -12.40
C ALA A 281 -0.90 2.11 -12.64
N GLN A 282 0.31 2.39 -13.15
CA GLN A 282 0.74 3.76 -13.45
C GLN A 282 -0.15 4.41 -14.51
N SER A 283 -0.48 3.69 -15.58
CA SER A 283 -1.41 4.16 -16.61
C SER A 283 -2.80 4.46 -16.04
N ARG A 284 -3.38 3.53 -15.25
CA ARG A 284 -4.68 3.74 -14.60
C ARG A 284 -4.67 4.91 -13.61
N VAL A 285 -3.60 5.05 -12.82
CA VAL A 285 -3.42 6.19 -11.90
C VAL A 285 -3.40 7.50 -12.66
N GLY A 286 -2.61 7.58 -13.74
CA GLY A 286 -2.55 8.77 -14.59
C GLY A 286 -3.91 9.12 -15.18
N ALA A 287 -4.60 8.14 -15.76
CA ALA A 287 -5.93 8.33 -16.35
C ALA A 287 -6.95 8.83 -15.31
N GLU A 288 -7.00 8.23 -14.12
CA GLU A 288 -7.93 8.62 -13.05
C GLU A 288 -7.60 10.03 -12.50
N VAL A 289 -6.32 10.40 -12.38
CA VAL A 289 -5.89 11.77 -12.04
C VAL A 289 -6.40 12.78 -13.07
N ALA A 290 -6.20 12.49 -14.36
CA ALA A 290 -6.65 13.37 -15.44
C ALA A 290 -8.18 13.53 -15.42
N ASP A 291 -8.94 12.44 -15.29
CA ASP A 291 -10.40 12.48 -15.25
C ASP A 291 -10.93 13.32 -14.09
N LYS A 292 -10.37 13.17 -12.89
CA LYS A 292 -10.76 13.93 -11.69
C LYS A 292 -10.47 15.43 -11.85
N LEU A 293 -9.32 15.79 -12.40
CA LEU A 293 -9.00 17.22 -12.64
C LEU A 293 -9.86 17.84 -13.72
N ILE A 294 -10.14 17.12 -14.81
CA ILE A 294 -11.02 17.58 -15.88
C ILE A 294 -12.45 17.77 -15.35
N GLU A 295 -12.96 16.83 -14.57
CA GLU A 295 -14.27 16.95 -13.93
C GLU A 295 -14.33 18.13 -12.96
N PHE A 296 -13.29 18.30 -12.13
CA PHE A 296 -13.20 19.42 -11.18
C PHE A 296 -13.19 20.77 -11.89
N ALA A 297 -12.44 20.88 -12.99
CA ALA A 297 -12.31 22.14 -13.74
C ALA A 297 -13.60 22.57 -14.50
N ARG A 298 -14.55 21.65 -14.69
CA ARG A 298 -15.86 21.90 -15.34
C ARG A 298 -16.93 22.38 -14.38
N LYS A 299 -16.70 22.26 -13.07
CA LYS A 299 -17.61 22.76 -12.01
C LYS A 299 -17.31 24.21 -11.68
#